data_2989abbd84f09dc5c6a77382ae6c4523
#
_entry.id   2989abbd84f09dc5c6a77382ae6c4523
#
_cell.length_a   1.000
_cell.length_b   1.000
_cell.length_c   1.000
_cell.angle_alpha   90.00
_cell.angle_beta   90.00
_cell.angle_gamma   90.00
#
_symmetry.space_group_name_H-M   'P 1'
#
loop_
_entity.id
_entity.type
_entity.pdbx_description
1 polymer ?
#
loop_
_entity_poly.entity_id
_entity_poly.type
_entity_poly.pdbx_seq_one_letter_code
_entity_poly.pdbx_strand_id
1 'polypeptide(L)'
;MKSDPLVTIYIPCRNYGRFLRQCVESVFQQLYSNWELVIVDECSDDDTIEVAEELCRRFPSKAKLLRNSKPAGLQRLANSILGIANGKYMIRLDADDWLDESALLVMVAKLESLPNSGLVYGNYFYTDSNGKVLGIERQHKLASEGNFRYLPPHGACTMFRTRSLRAVGGYSEDVKAQDGWELWYKLFNRINPTNVDVPIFYYRQHDESLSRDQNRLLNARSRIFERLSHSLSGDYNLKNVAVIPVKESYPGFEGVPFQKFGDSSLLERAINTAVKSSKVSSVVVSSSSQRVLDYAKELEFSGAVPTHLRVLRSTEAESRNIPIRDLMTHAGEYFFSQSGEYPDAVAFLSIHAVYRSESHINEAFNVLRVTESDTVVSVKEERDPMFVYGEEGLELVNPGRFDDLTYDRERLYRFNGSIIASWWDVLKQHHLFGEKIAFVEMSAEDSMQITKPSLLKVASEKSL
;
A
#
# COMPACT_ATOMS: atom_id res chain seq x y z
N MET A 1 -41.41 5.46 19.27
CA MET A 1 -40.35 5.87 18.33
C MET A 1 -39.07 5.14 18.72
N LYS A 2 -38.35 4.48 17.83
CA LYS A 2 -37.03 3.94 18.14
C LYS A 2 -36.13 5.16 18.41
N SER A 3 -35.44 5.17 19.55
CA SER A 3 -34.44 6.21 19.83
C SER A 3 -33.32 6.15 18.77
N ASP A 4 -32.85 7.30 18.34
CA ASP A 4 -31.72 7.39 17.41
C ASP A 4 -30.52 6.62 17.97
N PRO A 5 -29.78 5.83 17.15
CA PRO A 5 -28.65 5.06 17.61
C PRO A 5 -27.52 5.96 18.16
N LEU A 6 -26.93 5.59 19.29
CA LEU A 6 -25.77 6.30 19.83
C LEU A 6 -24.52 6.05 18.96
N VAL A 7 -23.75 7.10 18.69
CA VAL A 7 -22.45 7.06 18.01
C VAL A 7 -21.34 7.39 19.00
N THR A 8 -20.40 6.50 19.19
CA THR A 8 -19.15 6.79 19.93
C THR A 8 -18.11 7.36 18.95
N ILE A 9 -17.73 8.61 19.17
CA ILE A 9 -16.65 9.28 18.45
C ILE A 9 -15.41 9.27 19.34
N TYR A 10 -14.23 8.92 18.80
CA TYR A 10 -13.01 9.06 19.56
C TYR A 10 -11.95 9.83 18.76
N ILE A 11 -11.21 10.69 19.45
CA ILE A 11 -10.17 11.55 18.91
C ILE A 11 -8.86 11.18 19.61
N PRO A 12 -7.98 10.40 18.95
CA PRO A 12 -6.61 10.22 19.42
C PRO A 12 -5.83 11.51 19.22
N CYS A 13 -5.11 11.97 20.22
CA CYS A 13 -4.43 13.26 20.18
C CYS A 13 -3.04 13.19 20.82
N ARG A 14 -2.03 13.72 20.12
CA ARG A 14 -0.70 13.93 20.67
C ARG A 14 -0.05 15.15 20.01
N ASN A 15 0.14 16.22 20.79
CA ASN A 15 0.74 17.47 20.32
C ASN A 15 -0.04 18.14 19.17
N TYR A 16 -1.38 18.13 19.27
CA TYR A 16 -2.29 18.71 18.28
C TYR A 16 -3.20 19.81 18.87
N GLY A 17 -2.81 20.44 19.99
CA GLY A 17 -3.60 21.50 20.63
C GLY A 17 -4.07 22.58 19.65
N ARG A 18 -3.22 22.98 18.72
CA ARG A 18 -3.51 23.97 17.67
C ARG A 18 -4.67 23.60 16.73
N PHE A 19 -4.93 22.31 16.50
CA PHE A 19 -5.99 21.83 15.60
C PHE A 19 -7.21 21.28 16.36
N LEU A 20 -6.99 20.81 17.59
CA LEU A 20 -7.98 20.08 18.37
C LEU A 20 -9.29 20.85 18.55
N ARG A 21 -9.22 22.19 18.67
CA ARG A 21 -10.44 23.02 18.82
C ARG A 21 -11.36 22.89 17.62
N GLN A 22 -10.86 23.03 16.38
CA GLN A 22 -11.65 22.88 15.18
C GLN A 22 -12.20 21.45 15.03
N CYS A 23 -11.37 20.46 15.32
CA CYS A 23 -11.74 19.04 15.29
C CYS A 23 -12.96 18.79 16.21
N VAL A 24 -12.88 19.15 17.48
CA VAL A 24 -13.93 18.92 18.46
C VAL A 24 -15.18 19.77 18.20
N GLU A 25 -15.02 21.02 17.78
CA GLU A 25 -16.14 21.88 17.42
C GLU A 25 -16.95 21.33 16.25
N SER A 26 -16.31 20.66 15.28
CA SER A 26 -17.02 19.98 14.20
C SER A 26 -17.93 18.83 14.68
N VAL A 27 -17.56 18.18 15.78
CA VAL A 27 -18.41 17.19 16.45
C VAL A 27 -19.60 17.85 17.13
N PHE A 28 -19.38 18.99 17.80
CA PHE A 28 -20.44 19.73 18.47
C PHE A 28 -21.47 20.32 17.50
N GLN A 29 -21.06 20.59 16.26
CA GLN A 29 -21.89 21.16 15.20
C GLN A 29 -22.64 20.09 14.38
N GLN A 30 -22.47 18.80 14.68
CA GLN A 30 -23.14 17.75 13.93
C GLN A 30 -24.67 17.87 13.99
N LEU A 31 -25.32 17.76 12.84
CA LEU A 31 -26.78 17.72 12.71
C LEU A 31 -27.39 16.51 13.43
N TYR A 32 -26.64 15.44 13.55
CA TYR A 32 -27.01 14.25 14.34
C TYR A 32 -26.63 14.43 15.81
N SER A 33 -27.60 14.42 16.72
CA SER A 33 -27.41 14.84 18.09
C SER A 33 -27.07 13.73 19.09
N ASN A 34 -27.29 12.43 18.75
CA ASN A 34 -27.08 11.33 19.68
C ASN A 34 -25.69 10.71 19.56
N TRP A 35 -24.70 11.39 20.11
CA TRP A 35 -23.29 10.99 20.13
C TRP A 35 -22.68 11.13 21.53
N GLU A 36 -21.65 10.35 21.79
CA GLU A 36 -20.66 10.53 22.86
C GLU A 36 -19.26 10.74 22.27
N LEU A 37 -18.45 11.59 22.89
CA LEU A 37 -17.11 11.93 22.46
C LEU A 37 -16.07 11.50 23.50
N VAL A 38 -15.01 10.84 23.05
CA VAL A 38 -13.87 10.49 23.89
C VAL A 38 -12.61 11.08 23.26
N ILE A 39 -12.06 12.13 23.85
CA ILE A 39 -10.74 12.65 23.49
C ILE A 39 -9.71 11.84 24.27
N VAL A 40 -8.67 11.36 23.62
CA VAL A 40 -7.61 10.56 24.26
C VAL A 40 -6.27 11.24 24.05
N ASP A 41 -5.71 11.77 25.13
CA ASP A 41 -4.37 12.33 25.10
C ASP A 41 -3.31 11.23 25.24
N GLU A 42 -2.40 11.17 24.27
CA GLU A 42 -1.28 10.23 24.17
C GLU A 42 0.05 10.84 24.67
N CYS A 43 0.05 11.45 25.86
CA CYS A 43 1.19 12.12 26.46
C CYS A 43 1.65 13.35 25.66
N SER A 44 0.77 14.30 25.46
CA SER A 44 1.13 15.59 24.86
C SER A 44 1.96 16.44 25.81
N ASP A 45 2.86 17.22 25.24
CA ASP A 45 3.73 18.20 25.92
C ASP A 45 3.48 19.65 25.45
N ASP A 46 2.46 19.85 24.61
CA ASP A 46 1.90 21.15 24.22
C ASP A 46 0.60 21.45 24.99
N ASP A 47 -0.17 22.45 24.54
CA ASP A 47 -1.44 22.89 25.14
C ASP A 47 -2.66 21.95 24.84
N THR A 48 -2.42 20.78 24.26
CA THR A 48 -3.48 19.80 23.90
C THR A 48 -4.40 19.50 25.09
N ILE A 49 -3.85 19.29 26.27
CA ILE A 49 -4.59 18.88 27.46
C ILE A 49 -5.52 20.02 27.93
N GLU A 50 -5.00 21.24 28.02
CA GLU A 50 -5.74 22.42 28.42
C GLU A 50 -6.92 22.70 27.48
N VAL A 51 -6.67 22.58 26.17
CA VAL A 51 -7.71 22.75 25.13
C VAL A 51 -8.76 21.64 25.25
N ALA A 52 -8.35 20.39 25.43
CA ALA A 52 -9.27 19.27 25.58
C ALA A 52 -10.16 19.40 26.83
N GLU A 53 -9.61 19.80 27.97
CA GLU A 53 -10.36 20.03 29.21
C GLU A 53 -11.36 21.16 29.09
N GLU A 54 -11.00 22.28 28.46
CA GLU A 54 -11.89 23.38 28.18
C GLU A 54 -13.09 22.92 27.33
N LEU A 55 -12.83 22.18 26.25
CA LEU A 55 -13.84 21.68 25.34
C LEU A 55 -14.78 20.66 26.00
N CYS A 56 -14.25 19.74 26.78
CA CYS A 56 -15.07 18.76 27.52
C CYS A 56 -16.00 19.43 28.54
N ARG A 57 -15.60 20.55 29.17
CA ARG A 57 -16.46 21.32 30.09
C ARG A 57 -17.71 21.92 29.42
N ARG A 58 -17.70 22.11 28.09
CA ARG A 58 -18.85 22.63 27.36
C ARG A 58 -19.98 21.59 27.21
N PHE A 59 -19.63 20.29 27.17
CA PHE A 59 -20.57 19.17 27.02
C PHE A 59 -20.25 18.04 28.01
N PRO A 60 -20.32 18.27 29.33
CA PRO A 60 -19.80 17.36 30.35
C PRO A 60 -20.54 16.01 30.38
N SER A 61 -21.78 15.95 29.87
CA SER A 61 -22.56 14.71 29.77
C SER A 61 -22.25 13.87 28.51
N LYS A 62 -21.56 14.44 27.53
CA LYS A 62 -21.33 13.82 26.22
C LYS A 62 -19.85 13.68 25.87
N ALA A 63 -18.97 14.54 26.39
CA ALA A 63 -17.57 14.59 26.07
C ALA A 63 -16.70 14.30 27.30
N LYS A 64 -15.71 13.45 27.17
CA LYS A 64 -14.76 13.11 28.23
C LYS A 64 -13.33 13.07 27.68
N LEU A 65 -12.37 13.46 28.51
CA LEU A 65 -10.95 13.34 28.27
C LEU A 65 -10.40 12.12 29.00
N LEU A 66 -9.68 11.26 28.28
CA LEU A 66 -8.84 10.20 28.83
C LEU A 66 -7.37 10.59 28.62
N ARG A 67 -6.52 10.31 29.62
CA ARG A 67 -5.09 10.60 29.56
C ARG A 67 -4.31 9.32 29.71
N ASN A 68 -3.44 9.03 28.79
CA ASN A 68 -2.52 7.93 28.90
C ASN A 68 -1.24 8.39 29.61
N SER A 69 -0.73 7.60 30.53
CA SER A 69 0.55 7.89 31.23
C SER A 69 1.77 7.54 30.36
N LYS A 70 1.57 6.78 29.30
CA LYS A 70 2.58 6.42 28.29
C LYS A 70 1.89 6.31 26.93
N PRO A 71 2.56 6.66 25.84
CA PRO A 71 2.01 6.47 24.49
C PRO A 71 1.66 5.00 24.27
N ALA A 72 0.41 4.71 23.99
CA ALA A 72 -0.08 3.35 23.74
C ALA A 72 0.02 2.97 22.26
N GLY A 73 -0.07 3.96 21.40
CA GLY A 73 -0.20 3.81 19.96
C GLY A 73 -1.64 3.61 19.52
N LEU A 74 -1.93 4.04 18.29
CA LEU A 74 -3.28 4.22 17.76
C LEU A 74 -4.14 2.95 17.86
N GLN A 75 -3.59 1.78 17.55
CA GLN A 75 -4.33 0.51 17.51
C GLN A 75 -4.75 0.06 18.93
N ARG A 76 -3.83 0.14 19.89
CA ARG A 76 -4.13 -0.19 21.30
C ARG A 76 -5.12 0.79 21.90
N LEU A 77 -4.97 2.09 21.58
CA LEU A 77 -5.93 3.12 21.96
C LEU A 77 -7.32 2.79 21.39
N ALA A 78 -7.42 2.51 20.09
CA ALA A 78 -8.68 2.15 19.43
C ALA A 78 -9.35 0.93 20.08
N ASN A 79 -8.56 -0.09 20.45
CA ASN A 79 -9.08 -1.28 21.19
C ASN A 79 -9.57 -0.91 22.59
N SER A 80 -8.85 -0.04 23.30
CA SER A 80 -9.28 0.44 24.62
C SER A 80 -10.62 1.18 24.54
N ILE A 81 -10.79 2.04 23.52
CA ILE A 81 -12.06 2.71 23.28
C ILE A 81 -13.15 1.72 22.87
N LEU A 82 -12.85 0.74 22.02
CA LEU A 82 -13.79 -0.32 21.64
C LEU A 82 -14.34 -1.07 22.88
N GLY A 83 -13.49 -1.25 23.91
CA GLY A 83 -13.87 -1.86 25.19
C GLY A 83 -14.90 -1.05 25.98
N ILE A 84 -14.85 0.28 25.90
CA ILE A 84 -15.71 1.20 26.68
C ILE A 84 -16.79 1.90 25.87
N ALA A 85 -16.81 1.73 24.55
CA ALA A 85 -17.78 2.36 23.66
C ALA A 85 -19.22 1.88 23.96
N ASN A 86 -20.14 2.83 24.18
CA ASN A 86 -21.56 2.53 24.39
C ASN A 86 -22.36 2.63 23.08
N GLY A 87 -21.80 3.28 22.06
CA GLY A 87 -22.45 3.50 20.79
C GLY A 87 -22.73 2.21 20.00
N LYS A 88 -23.87 2.16 19.36
CA LYS A 88 -24.17 1.17 18.30
C LYS A 88 -23.15 1.29 17.16
N TYR A 89 -22.64 2.49 16.95
CA TYR A 89 -21.62 2.85 15.98
C TYR A 89 -20.40 3.45 16.65
N MET A 90 -19.24 3.26 16.02
CA MET A 90 -17.97 3.82 16.46
C MET A 90 -17.24 4.43 15.27
N ILE A 91 -16.68 5.63 15.45
CA ILE A 91 -15.93 6.35 14.43
C ILE A 91 -14.69 7.00 15.05
N ARG A 92 -13.55 6.93 14.35
CA ARG A 92 -12.34 7.70 14.65
C ARG A 92 -12.36 9.01 13.89
N LEU A 93 -12.02 10.08 14.57
CA LEU A 93 -11.70 11.36 13.97
C LEU A 93 -10.28 11.74 14.41
N ASP A 94 -9.37 11.98 13.47
CA ASP A 94 -8.00 12.37 13.80
C ASP A 94 -7.98 13.85 14.23
N ALA A 95 -7.10 14.19 15.20
CA ALA A 95 -7.15 15.48 15.91
C ALA A 95 -6.82 16.70 15.03
N ASP A 96 -6.20 16.47 13.89
CA ASP A 96 -5.87 17.46 12.86
C ASP A 96 -6.94 17.64 11.79
N ASP A 97 -7.96 16.77 11.76
CA ASP A 97 -9.07 16.74 10.81
C ASP A 97 -10.35 17.31 11.42
N TRP A 98 -11.41 17.47 10.60
CA TRP A 98 -12.75 17.84 11.09
C TRP A 98 -13.86 17.28 10.22
N LEU A 99 -15.01 17.01 10.83
CA LEU A 99 -16.19 16.46 10.15
C LEU A 99 -16.97 17.54 9.40
N ASP A 100 -17.60 17.17 8.29
CA ASP A 100 -18.72 17.90 7.73
C ASP A 100 -19.93 17.85 8.68
N GLU A 101 -20.74 18.89 8.75
CA GLU A 101 -21.88 18.97 9.68
C GLU A 101 -22.91 17.86 9.51
N SER A 102 -23.02 17.30 8.30
CA SER A 102 -23.96 16.23 7.93
C SER A 102 -23.37 14.82 8.11
N ALA A 103 -22.09 14.69 8.41
CA ALA A 103 -21.35 13.42 8.36
C ALA A 103 -22.00 12.29 9.15
N LEU A 104 -22.29 12.53 10.44
CA LEU A 104 -22.91 11.48 11.28
C LEU A 104 -24.31 11.13 10.79
N LEU A 105 -25.09 12.14 10.37
CA LEU A 105 -26.45 11.93 9.91
C LEU A 105 -26.51 11.01 8.68
N VAL A 106 -25.72 11.30 7.66
CA VAL A 106 -25.73 10.51 6.42
C VAL A 106 -25.16 9.10 6.62
N MET A 107 -24.12 8.96 7.45
CA MET A 107 -23.53 7.65 7.74
C MET A 107 -24.45 6.77 8.58
N VAL A 108 -25.10 7.33 9.62
CA VAL A 108 -26.06 6.58 10.44
C VAL A 108 -27.26 6.17 9.59
N ALA A 109 -27.84 7.09 8.83
CA ALA A 109 -28.98 6.81 7.93
C ALA A 109 -28.64 5.68 6.94
N LYS A 110 -27.42 5.70 6.37
CA LYS A 110 -26.93 4.67 5.44
C LYS A 110 -26.86 3.31 6.12
N LEU A 111 -26.24 3.21 7.31
CA LEU A 111 -26.14 1.95 8.02
C LEU A 111 -27.51 1.45 8.51
N GLU A 112 -28.43 2.33 8.96
CA GLU A 112 -29.77 1.91 9.36
C GLU A 112 -30.58 1.38 8.18
N SER A 113 -30.40 1.93 6.97
CA SER A 113 -31.04 1.43 5.74
C SER A 113 -30.50 0.09 5.27
N LEU A 114 -29.27 -0.30 5.69
CA LEU A 114 -28.58 -1.52 5.27
C LEU A 114 -28.15 -2.36 6.49
N PRO A 115 -29.07 -3.13 7.13
CA PRO A 115 -28.78 -3.88 8.37
C PRO A 115 -27.61 -4.87 8.26
N ASN A 116 -27.31 -5.37 7.08
CA ASN A 116 -26.23 -6.31 6.80
C ASN A 116 -24.87 -5.63 6.56
N SER A 117 -24.86 -4.30 6.39
CA SER A 117 -23.60 -3.56 6.26
C SER A 117 -22.97 -3.34 7.62
N GLY A 118 -21.68 -3.67 7.74
CA GLY A 118 -20.93 -3.57 8.99
C GLY A 118 -20.17 -2.26 9.16
N LEU A 119 -19.96 -1.52 8.06
CA LEU A 119 -19.29 -0.23 8.07
C LEU A 119 -19.74 0.65 6.90
N VAL A 120 -19.53 1.96 7.07
CA VAL A 120 -19.74 2.98 6.02
C VAL A 120 -18.59 3.97 6.02
N TYR A 121 -18.21 4.40 4.82
CA TYR A 121 -17.22 5.45 4.57
C TYR A 121 -17.74 6.44 3.53
N GLY A 122 -17.06 7.57 3.35
CA GLY A 122 -17.44 8.57 2.37
C GLY A 122 -16.24 9.17 1.66
N ASN A 123 -16.53 10.13 0.78
CA ASN A 123 -15.52 10.98 0.17
C ASN A 123 -14.97 11.97 1.21
N TYR A 124 -13.88 12.67 0.91
CA TYR A 124 -13.36 13.71 1.78
C TYR A 124 -12.61 14.79 1.00
N PHE A 125 -12.53 15.97 1.61
CA PHE A 125 -11.73 17.06 1.07
C PHE A 125 -10.30 16.99 1.60
N TYR A 126 -9.31 17.19 0.74
CA TYR A 126 -7.98 17.56 1.16
C TYR A 126 -7.92 19.05 1.47
N THR A 127 -7.24 19.42 2.56
CA THR A 127 -7.02 20.82 2.92
C THR A 127 -5.55 21.07 3.25
N ASP A 128 -5.13 22.34 3.13
CA ASP A 128 -3.84 22.77 3.65
C ASP A 128 -3.84 22.90 5.18
N SER A 129 -2.70 23.30 5.76
CA SER A 129 -2.57 23.53 7.20
C SER A 129 -3.51 24.59 7.76
N ASN A 130 -4.01 25.51 6.92
CA ASN A 130 -4.93 26.59 7.28
C ASN A 130 -6.40 26.22 7.05
N GLY A 131 -6.68 25.03 6.50
CA GLY A 131 -8.03 24.56 6.21
C GLY A 131 -8.57 24.97 4.84
N LYS A 132 -7.75 25.53 3.95
CA LYS A 132 -8.15 25.80 2.56
C LYS A 132 -8.24 24.50 1.79
N VAL A 133 -9.35 24.27 1.09
CA VAL A 133 -9.58 23.07 0.28
C VAL A 133 -8.58 23.02 -0.89
N LEU A 134 -7.92 21.89 -1.04
CA LEU A 134 -6.96 21.57 -2.08
C LEU A 134 -7.53 20.61 -3.15
N GLY A 135 -8.68 20.00 -2.89
CA GLY A 135 -9.34 19.05 -3.76
C GLY A 135 -10.18 18.04 -2.99
N ILE A 136 -10.79 17.11 -3.72
CA ILE A 136 -11.66 16.07 -3.18
C ILE A 136 -11.13 14.69 -3.53
N GLU A 137 -11.04 13.81 -2.54
CA GLU A 137 -10.82 12.37 -2.76
C GLU A 137 -12.18 11.68 -2.88
N ARG A 138 -12.47 11.15 -4.06
CA ARG A 138 -13.65 10.31 -4.29
C ARG A 138 -13.29 8.87 -4.05
N GLN A 139 -13.82 8.31 -2.97
CA GLN A 139 -13.64 6.91 -2.68
C GLN A 139 -14.40 6.07 -3.71
N HIS A 140 -13.70 5.13 -4.34
CA HIS A 140 -14.32 4.28 -5.36
C HIS A 140 -15.55 3.60 -4.78
N LYS A 141 -16.67 3.68 -5.53
CA LYS A 141 -17.84 2.85 -5.24
C LYS A 141 -17.37 1.41 -5.20
N LEU A 142 -17.85 0.67 -4.21
CA LEU A 142 -17.72 -0.76 -4.17
C LEU A 142 -18.26 -1.33 -5.48
N ALA A 143 -17.40 -1.54 -6.47
CA ALA A 143 -17.74 -2.38 -7.58
C ALA A 143 -17.99 -3.78 -7.00
N SER A 144 -19.13 -4.35 -7.37
CA SER A 144 -19.46 -5.72 -7.03
C SER A 144 -18.23 -6.61 -7.23
N GLU A 145 -17.75 -7.23 -6.15
CA GLU A 145 -16.87 -8.39 -6.16
C GLU A 145 -15.43 -8.23 -6.65
N GLY A 146 -14.56 -7.54 -5.94
CA GLY A 146 -13.12 -7.77 -6.16
C GLY A 146 -12.17 -6.62 -5.91
N ASN A 147 -12.53 -5.39 -6.20
CA ASN A 147 -11.61 -4.25 -6.14
C ASN A 147 -11.22 -3.78 -4.72
N PHE A 148 -11.90 -4.28 -3.69
CA PHE A 148 -11.64 -3.95 -2.29
C PHE A 148 -10.30 -4.42 -1.75
N ARG A 149 -9.79 -5.52 -2.28
CA ARG A 149 -8.56 -6.14 -1.77
C ARG A 149 -7.33 -5.28 -2.02
N TYR A 150 -7.42 -4.30 -2.93
CA TYR A 150 -6.25 -3.54 -3.38
C TYR A 150 -6.11 -2.16 -2.74
N LEU A 151 -7.21 -1.45 -2.52
CA LEU A 151 -7.21 -0.08 -2.01
C LEU A 151 -8.38 0.11 -1.02
N PRO A 152 -8.21 -0.27 0.24
CA PRO A 152 -9.20 0.02 1.26
C PRO A 152 -9.37 1.53 1.42
N PRO A 153 -10.58 2.03 1.75
CA PRO A 153 -10.79 3.43 2.01
C PRO A 153 -10.03 3.91 3.25
N HIS A 154 -10.01 5.21 3.44
CA HIS A 154 -9.30 5.84 4.55
C HIS A 154 -9.77 5.31 5.91
N GLY A 155 -8.82 5.00 6.80
CA GLY A 155 -9.15 4.42 8.11
C GLY A 155 -9.82 5.42 9.08
N ALA A 156 -9.45 6.71 9.02
CA ALA A 156 -10.15 7.77 9.73
C ALA A 156 -11.51 8.05 9.11
N CYS A 157 -12.47 8.51 9.92
CA CYS A 157 -13.84 8.85 9.51
C CYS A 157 -14.61 7.70 8.84
N THR A 158 -14.17 6.46 8.96
CA THR A 158 -14.97 5.27 8.66
C THR A 158 -15.79 4.91 9.89
N MET A 159 -17.11 4.84 9.73
CA MET A 159 -18.02 4.48 10.81
C MET A 159 -18.29 2.96 10.77
N PHE A 160 -18.07 2.30 11.89
CA PHE A 160 -18.27 0.86 12.06
C PHE A 160 -19.48 0.57 12.94
N ARG A 161 -20.17 -0.54 12.68
CA ARG A 161 -20.99 -1.14 13.75
C ARG A 161 -20.05 -1.66 14.83
N THR A 162 -20.19 -1.16 16.05
CA THR A 162 -19.34 -1.54 17.19
C THR A 162 -19.29 -3.06 17.39
N ARG A 163 -20.43 -3.75 17.19
CA ARG A 163 -20.50 -5.21 17.24
C ARG A 163 -19.62 -5.91 16.20
N SER A 164 -19.47 -5.32 15.01
CA SER A 164 -18.66 -5.90 13.93
C SER A 164 -17.16 -5.79 14.25
N LEU A 165 -16.72 -4.66 14.80
CA LEU A 165 -15.34 -4.51 15.31
C LEU A 165 -15.04 -5.51 16.43
N ARG A 166 -15.96 -5.67 17.39
CA ARG A 166 -15.80 -6.65 18.48
C ARG A 166 -15.71 -8.08 17.98
N ALA A 167 -16.52 -8.43 16.98
CA ALA A 167 -16.56 -9.78 16.41
C ALA A 167 -15.24 -10.20 15.70
N VAL A 168 -14.44 -9.23 15.21
CA VAL A 168 -13.13 -9.50 14.59
C VAL A 168 -11.95 -9.29 15.55
N GLY A 169 -12.24 -9.02 16.84
CA GLY A 169 -11.22 -8.80 17.86
C GLY A 169 -10.53 -7.42 17.77
N GLY A 170 -11.15 -6.45 17.08
CA GLY A 170 -10.62 -5.09 16.96
C GLY A 170 -9.38 -4.99 16.05
N TYR A 171 -8.52 -4.02 16.36
CA TYR A 171 -7.29 -3.70 15.63
C TYR A 171 -6.12 -4.58 16.08
N SER A 172 -5.21 -4.92 15.20
CA SER A 172 -3.96 -5.60 15.56
C SER A 172 -2.94 -4.60 16.11
N GLU A 173 -2.48 -4.82 17.32
CA GLU A 173 -1.64 -3.87 18.07
C GLU A 173 -0.17 -3.84 17.61
N ASP A 174 0.25 -4.81 16.83
CA ASP A 174 1.59 -4.92 16.27
C ASP A 174 1.76 -4.20 14.90
N VAL A 175 0.66 -3.73 14.29
CA VAL A 175 0.67 -2.93 13.08
C VAL A 175 0.79 -1.46 13.45
N LYS A 176 1.92 -0.81 13.08
CA LYS A 176 2.23 0.57 13.51
C LYS A 176 1.74 1.66 12.54
N ALA A 177 1.21 1.30 11.38
CA ALA A 177 0.66 2.20 10.38
C ALA A 177 -0.30 1.42 9.48
N GLN A 178 -1.11 2.11 8.65
CA GLN A 178 -2.06 1.45 7.75
C GLN A 178 -3.07 0.53 8.48
N ASP A 179 -3.43 0.88 9.71
CA ASP A 179 -4.37 0.15 10.54
C ASP A 179 -5.73 -0.08 9.86
N GLY A 180 -6.17 0.87 9.05
CA GLY A 180 -7.33 0.72 8.18
C GLY A 180 -7.20 -0.47 7.22
N TRP A 181 -6.05 -0.68 6.61
CA TRP A 181 -5.82 -1.79 5.67
C TRP A 181 -5.98 -3.16 6.34
N GLU A 182 -5.33 -3.36 7.47
CA GLU A 182 -5.39 -4.64 8.19
C GLU A 182 -6.81 -4.93 8.70
N LEU A 183 -7.46 -3.93 9.26
CA LEU A 183 -8.84 -4.04 9.73
C LEU A 183 -9.80 -4.36 8.57
N TRP A 184 -9.61 -3.75 7.40
CA TRP A 184 -10.40 -4.04 6.21
C TRP A 184 -10.31 -5.51 5.81
N TYR A 185 -9.10 -6.07 5.75
CA TYR A 185 -8.93 -7.48 5.44
C TYR A 185 -9.58 -8.41 6.45
N LYS A 186 -9.53 -8.08 7.75
CA LYS A 186 -10.24 -8.84 8.79
C LYS A 186 -11.77 -8.82 8.58
N LEU A 187 -12.28 -7.71 8.09
CA LEU A 187 -13.72 -7.48 7.95
C LEU A 187 -14.24 -7.93 6.58
N PHE A 188 -13.43 -7.90 5.55
CA PHE A 188 -13.82 -8.07 4.14
C PHE A 188 -14.71 -9.29 3.86
N ASN A 189 -14.39 -10.45 4.44
CA ASN A 189 -15.15 -11.68 4.25
C ASN A 189 -16.29 -11.86 5.28
N ARG A 190 -16.52 -10.90 6.17
CA ARG A 190 -17.44 -11.02 7.32
C ARG A 190 -18.54 -9.98 7.34
N ILE A 191 -18.34 -8.88 6.67
CA ILE A 191 -19.30 -7.77 6.63
C ILE A 191 -19.37 -7.17 5.22
N ASN A 192 -20.55 -6.63 4.89
CA ASN A 192 -20.72 -5.86 3.67
C ASN A 192 -20.39 -4.39 3.95
N PRO A 193 -19.29 -3.85 3.42
CA PRO A 193 -19.01 -2.43 3.50
C PRO A 193 -19.95 -1.66 2.57
N THR A 194 -20.21 -0.40 2.89
CA THR A 194 -20.99 0.52 2.03
C THR A 194 -20.39 1.90 2.05
N ASN A 195 -20.76 2.72 1.09
CA ASN A 195 -20.30 4.10 1.06
C ASN A 195 -21.45 5.11 0.95
N VAL A 196 -21.17 6.35 1.34
CA VAL A 196 -21.95 7.54 1.02
C VAL A 196 -21.15 8.35 0.02
N ASP A 197 -21.72 8.63 -1.15
CA ASP A 197 -21.04 9.33 -2.25
C ASP A 197 -21.06 10.86 -2.03
N VAL A 198 -20.73 11.27 -0.81
CA VAL A 198 -20.60 12.66 -0.39
C VAL A 198 -19.38 12.85 0.48
N PRO A 199 -18.73 14.01 0.48
CA PRO A 199 -17.67 14.32 1.43
C PRO A 199 -18.21 14.34 2.85
N ILE A 200 -17.52 13.64 3.76
CA ILE A 200 -17.94 13.54 5.17
C ILE A 200 -16.95 14.18 6.13
N PHE A 201 -15.74 14.50 5.68
CA PHE A 201 -14.73 15.15 6.50
C PHE A 201 -13.70 15.89 5.65
N TYR A 202 -12.89 16.68 6.32
CA TYR A 202 -11.80 17.45 5.76
C TYR A 202 -10.48 16.91 6.32
N TYR A 203 -9.64 16.39 5.41
CA TYR A 203 -8.35 15.80 5.71
C TYR A 203 -7.24 16.83 5.54
N ARG A 204 -6.60 17.20 6.66
CA ARG A 204 -5.59 18.24 6.69
C ARG A 204 -4.22 17.71 6.27
N GLN A 205 -3.56 18.47 5.40
CA GLN A 205 -2.18 18.24 4.97
C GLN A 205 -1.27 19.26 5.64
N HIS A 206 -0.33 18.81 6.48
CA HIS A 206 0.69 19.63 7.10
C HIS A 206 2.00 18.84 7.24
N ASP A 207 3.11 19.54 7.56
CA ASP A 207 4.45 18.94 7.52
C ASP A 207 4.65 17.80 8.53
N GLU A 208 3.92 17.79 9.62
CA GLU A 208 3.97 16.76 10.66
C GLU A 208 2.99 15.59 10.44
N SER A 209 2.23 15.60 9.33
CA SER A 209 1.26 14.54 9.02
C SER A 209 1.96 13.19 8.85
N LEU A 210 1.52 12.18 9.60
CA LEU A 210 2.07 10.82 9.57
C LEU A 210 1.94 10.13 8.20
N SER A 211 1.02 10.59 7.36
CA SER A 211 0.80 10.09 6.00
C SER A 211 1.83 10.57 4.99
N ARG A 212 2.69 11.53 5.31
CA ARG A 212 3.76 11.99 4.41
C ARG A 212 4.95 11.03 4.33
N ASP A 213 5.17 10.22 5.35
CA ASP A 213 6.22 9.20 5.33
C ASP A 213 5.77 8.00 4.49
N GLN A 214 5.95 8.12 3.16
CA GLN A 214 5.59 7.09 2.20
C GLN A 214 6.30 5.77 2.50
N ASN A 215 7.58 5.80 2.87
CA ASN A 215 8.33 4.59 3.18
C ASN A 215 7.75 3.85 4.40
N ARG A 216 7.34 4.60 5.44
CA ARG A 216 6.65 4.02 6.59
C ARG A 216 5.33 3.35 6.21
N LEU A 217 4.54 3.99 5.35
CA LEU A 217 3.26 3.46 4.89
C LEU A 217 3.44 2.20 4.04
N LEU A 218 4.37 2.22 3.07
CA LEU A 218 4.67 1.08 2.21
C LEU A 218 5.23 -0.11 3.00
N ASN A 219 6.15 0.13 3.94
CA ASN A 219 6.68 -0.90 4.82
C ASN A 219 5.59 -1.53 5.71
N ALA A 220 4.65 -0.74 6.20
CA ALA A 220 3.52 -1.27 6.99
C ALA A 220 2.60 -2.14 6.12
N ARG A 221 2.34 -1.73 4.88
CA ARG A 221 1.55 -2.48 3.90
C ARG A 221 2.19 -3.83 3.58
N SER A 222 3.49 -3.84 3.33
CA SER A 222 4.26 -5.06 3.11
C SER A 222 4.11 -6.06 4.26
N ARG A 223 4.22 -5.61 5.51
CA ARG A 223 4.02 -6.46 6.71
C ARG A 223 2.58 -6.97 6.84
N ILE A 224 1.59 -6.16 6.47
CA ILE A 224 0.18 -6.59 6.46
C ILE A 224 -0.01 -7.73 5.46
N PHE A 225 0.49 -7.59 4.23
CA PHE A 225 0.41 -8.66 3.23
C PHE A 225 1.18 -9.92 3.64
N GLU A 226 2.33 -9.78 4.26
CA GLU A 226 3.08 -10.90 4.81
C GLU A 226 2.26 -11.68 5.83
N ARG A 227 1.67 -11.00 6.81
CA ARG A 227 0.79 -11.62 7.82
C ARG A 227 -0.42 -12.31 7.20
N LEU A 228 -1.10 -11.62 6.29
CA LEU A 228 -2.26 -12.16 5.61
C LEU A 228 -1.91 -13.40 4.81
N SER A 229 -0.78 -13.38 4.11
CA SER A 229 -0.26 -14.54 3.39
C SER A 229 0.01 -15.74 4.32
N HIS A 230 0.56 -15.50 5.51
CA HIS A 230 0.76 -16.55 6.52
C HIS A 230 -0.53 -17.07 7.13
N SER A 231 -1.58 -16.24 7.22
CA SER A 231 -2.88 -16.64 7.79
C SER A 231 -3.74 -17.47 6.83
N LEU A 232 -3.43 -17.45 5.54
CA LEU A 232 -4.09 -18.30 4.56
C LEU A 232 -3.67 -19.75 4.82
N SER A 233 -4.66 -20.62 5.08
CA SER A 233 -4.45 -22.02 5.42
C SER A 233 -3.62 -22.76 4.38
N GLY A 234 -2.61 -23.44 4.83
CA GLY A 234 -1.66 -24.20 4.05
C GLY A 234 -0.28 -23.54 4.10
N ASP A 235 0.60 -24.11 4.90
CA ASP A 235 2.05 -23.86 4.87
C ASP A 235 2.61 -24.49 3.57
N TYR A 236 2.11 -24.00 2.43
CA TYR A 236 2.64 -24.40 1.15
C TYR A 236 4.01 -23.74 0.99
N ASN A 237 5.03 -24.54 1.00
CA ASN A 237 6.37 -24.16 0.61
C ASN A 237 6.37 -23.93 -0.91
N LEU A 238 5.79 -22.78 -1.34
CA LEU A 238 5.66 -22.45 -2.74
C LEU A 238 7.04 -22.37 -3.38
N LYS A 239 7.20 -23.01 -4.52
CA LYS A 239 8.42 -23.00 -5.32
C LYS A 239 8.41 -21.79 -6.26
N ASN A 240 8.73 -20.64 -5.72
CA ASN A 240 8.79 -19.42 -6.50
C ASN A 240 10.18 -19.23 -7.10
N VAL A 241 10.23 -18.96 -8.38
CA VAL A 241 11.47 -18.75 -9.13
C VAL A 241 11.60 -17.28 -9.49
N ALA A 242 12.76 -16.69 -9.19
CA ALA A 242 13.12 -15.36 -9.69
C ALA A 242 14.00 -15.48 -10.92
N VAL A 243 13.63 -14.83 -12.03
CA VAL A 243 14.47 -14.73 -13.22
C VAL A 243 15.03 -13.32 -13.35
N ILE A 244 16.34 -13.23 -13.55
CA ILE A 244 17.08 -12.00 -13.81
C ILE A 244 17.62 -12.09 -15.24
N PRO A 245 16.87 -11.60 -16.24
CA PRO A 245 17.38 -11.58 -17.61
C PRO A 245 18.39 -10.44 -17.78
N VAL A 246 19.53 -10.76 -18.35
CA VAL A 246 20.67 -9.85 -18.42
C VAL A 246 21.28 -9.83 -19.82
N LYS A 247 21.37 -8.65 -20.42
CA LYS A 247 22.20 -8.39 -21.59
C LYS A 247 23.54 -7.81 -21.15
N GLU A 248 24.61 -8.15 -21.85
CA GLU A 248 25.92 -7.56 -21.56
C GLU A 248 25.93 -6.06 -21.77
N SER A 249 25.21 -5.58 -22.80
CA SER A 249 25.12 -4.18 -23.14
C SER A 249 23.70 -3.78 -23.57
N TYR A 250 23.35 -2.54 -23.30
CA TYR A 250 22.11 -1.90 -23.74
C TYR A 250 22.43 -0.67 -24.57
N PRO A 251 21.53 -0.15 -25.42
CA PRO A 251 21.80 1.04 -26.21
C PRO A 251 22.28 2.22 -25.37
N GLY A 252 23.51 2.67 -25.60
CA GLY A 252 24.15 3.77 -24.85
C GLY A 252 24.59 3.42 -23.42
N PHE A 253 24.57 2.14 -23.04
CA PHE A 253 25.06 1.70 -21.74
C PHE A 253 25.69 0.31 -21.85
N GLU A 254 27.01 0.28 -22.04
CA GLU A 254 27.77 -0.94 -22.20
C GLU A 254 28.20 -1.54 -20.86
N GLY A 255 28.38 -2.87 -20.82
CA GLY A 255 28.90 -3.58 -19.66
C GLY A 255 28.01 -3.45 -18.40
N VAL A 256 26.71 -3.27 -18.56
CA VAL A 256 25.76 -3.01 -17.47
C VAL A 256 25.90 -4.00 -16.30
N PRO A 257 25.98 -5.32 -16.50
CA PRO A 257 26.08 -6.28 -15.39
C PRO A 257 27.29 -6.07 -14.48
N PHE A 258 28.37 -5.51 -15.03
CA PHE A 258 29.66 -5.32 -14.36
C PHE A 258 29.82 -3.93 -13.74
N GLN A 259 28.88 -2.99 -14.04
CA GLN A 259 28.94 -1.64 -13.50
C GLN A 259 28.73 -1.66 -11.99
N LYS A 260 29.53 -0.88 -11.27
CA LYS A 260 29.46 -0.78 -9.80
C LYS A 260 28.39 0.21 -9.35
N PHE A 261 27.64 -0.18 -8.32
CA PHE A 261 26.77 0.68 -7.53
C PHE A 261 27.07 0.40 -6.05
N GLY A 262 27.73 1.35 -5.40
CA GLY A 262 28.40 1.07 -4.12
C GLY A 262 29.48 0.00 -4.28
N ASP A 263 29.54 -0.93 -3.35
CA ASP A 263 30.58 -1.99 -3.32
C ASP A 263 30.31 -3.16 -4.26
N SER A 264 29.07 -3.31 -4.76
CA SER A 264 28.65 -4.46 -5.58
C SER A 264 28.38 -4.07 -7.04
N SER A 265 28.47 -5.04 -7.95
CA SER A 265 28.02 -4.85 -9.32
C SER A 265 26.49 -4.86 -9.41
N LEU A 266 25.93 -4.32 -10.52
CA LEU A 266 24.48 -4.34 -10.73
C LEU A 266 23.94 -5.78 -10.77
N LEU A 267 24.67 -6.72 -11.36
CA LEU A 267 24.27 -8.13 -11.39
C LEU A 267 24.34 -8.76 -9.99
N GLU A 268 25.46 -8.57 -9.29
CA GLU A 268 25.63 -9.05 -7.92
C GLU A 268 24.53 -8.54 -6.98
N ARG A 269 24.21 -7.24 -7.07
CA ARG A 269 23.14 -6.63 -6.29
C ARG A 269 21.78 -7.24 -6.59
N ALA A 270 21.44 -7.42 -7.88
CA ALA A 270 20.17 -8.02 -8.27
C ALA A 270 20.03 -9.47 -7.78
N ILE A 271 21.08 -10.26 -7.87
CA ILE A 271 21.13 -11.64 -7.36
C ILE A 271 20.98 -11.64 -5.84
N ASN A 272 21.79 -10.88 -5.12
CA ASN A 272 21.75 -10.82 -3.66
C ASN A 272 20.40 -10.40 -3.12
N THR A 273 19.73 -9.43 -3.78
CA THR A 273 18.38 -9.02 -3.41
C THR A 273 17.36 -10.15 -3.61
N ALA A 274 17.46 -10.89 -4.71
CA ALA A 274 16.59 -12.02 -4.98
C ALA A 274 16.80 -13.18 -4.00
N VAL A 275 18.05 -13.52 -3.70
CA VAL A 275 18.39 -14.62 -2.78
C VAL A 275 18.01 -14.31 -1.32
N LYS A 276 18.09 -13.04 -0.90
CA LYS A 276 17.64 -12.60 0.44
C LYS A 276 16.12 -12.67 0.63
N SER A 277 15.36 -12.74 -0.46
CA SER A 277 13.91 -12.88 -0.38
C SER A 277 13.52 -14.22 0.23
N SER A 278 12.74 -14.19 1.31
CA SER A 278 12.19 -15.39 1.96
C SER A 278 11.14 -16.14 1.14
N LYS A 279 10.69 -15.54 0.05
CA LYS A 279 9.65 -16.09 -0.84
C LYS A 279 10.24 -16.70 -2.13
N VAL A 280 11.53 -16.53 -2.39
CA VAL A 280 12.20 -17.07 -3.58
C VAL A 280 12.92 -18.35 -3.21
N SER A 281 12.60 -19.45 -3.89
CA SER A 281 13.24 -20.76 -3.71
C SER A 281 14.42 -20.97 -4.65
N SER A 282 14.45 -20.28 -5.79
CA SER A 282 15.55 -20.39 -6.77
C SER A 282 15.68 -19.10 -7.59
N VAL A 283 16.92 -18.73 -7.88
CA VAL A 283 17.24 -17.58 -8.74
C VAL A 283 17.85 -18.07 -10.03
N VAL A 284 17.32 -17.61 -11.17
CA VAL A 284 17.81 -17.92 -12.52
C VAL A 284 18.39 -16.67 -13.14
N VAL A 285 19.68 -16.66 -13.44
CA VAL A 285 20.30 -15.63 -14.29
C VAL A 285 20.24 -16.10 -15.73
N SER A 286 19.52 -15.37 -16.58
CA SER A 286 19.32 -15.72 -17.99
C SER A 286 20.06 -14.73 -18.90
N SER A 287 20.98 -15.22 -19.74
CA SER A 287 21.76 -14.37 -20.65
C SER A 287 22.18 -15.13 -21.91
N SER A 288 22.31 -14.42 -23.04
CA SER A 288 22.99 -14.91 -24.24
C SER A 288 24.52 -14.74 -24.17
N SER A 289 25.02 -13.85 -23.32
CA SER A 289 26.44 -13.59 -23.17
C SER A 289 27.10 -14.61 -22.25
N GLN A 290 28.07 -15.39 -22.79
CA GLN A 290 28.84 -16.32 -21.99
C GLN A 290 29.60 -15.61 -20.87
N ARG A 291 30.13 -14.42 -21.15
CA ARG A 291 30.84 -13.60 -20.16
C ARG A 291 29.97 -13.24 -18.94
N VAL A 292 28.68 -12.93 -19.17
CA VAL A 292 27.72 -12.65 -18.09
C VAL A 292 27.47 -13.92 -17.27
N LEU A 293 27.30 -15.06 -17.94
CA LEU A 293 27.06 -16.33 -17.26
C LEU A 293 28.26 -16.78 -16.43
N ASP A 294 29.49 -16.62 -16.97
CA ASP A 294 30.71 -16.95 -16.24
C ASP A 294 30.89 -16.03 -15.05
N TYR A 295 30.64 -14.74 -15.19
CA TYR A 295 30.67 -13.79 -14.08
C TYR A 295 29.65 -14.14 -12.98
N ALA A 296 28.44 -14.55 -13.34
CA ALA A 296 27.46 -15.01 -12.35
C ALA A 296 27.92 -16.22 -11.55
N LYS A 297 28.60 -17.18 -12.21
CA LYS A 297 29.23 -18.34 -11.56
C LYS A 297 30.42 -17.94 -10.67
N GLU A 298 31.22 -16.97 -11.11
CA GLU A 298 32.32 -16.43 -10.29
C GLU A 298 31.81 -15.78 -9.00
N LEU A 299 30.70 -15.04 -9.05
CA LEU A 299 30.05 -14.46 -7.87
C LEU A 299 29.58 -15.54 -6.89
N GLU A 300 29.04 -16.65 -7.39
CA GLU A 300 28.65 -17.79 -6.56
C GLU A 300 29.88 -18.49 -5.96
N PHE A 301 30.87 -18.78 -6.77
CA PHE A 301 32.10 -19.45 -6.33
C PHE A 301 32.90 -18.65 -5.31
N SER A 302 32.95 -17.33 -5.47
CA SER A 302 33.64 -16.42 -4.52
C SER A 302 32.88 -16.21 -3.21
N GLY A 303 31.65 -16.73 -3.10
CA GLY A 303 30.80 -16.50 -1.94
C GLY A 303 30.20 -15.08 -1.86
N ALA A 304 30.36 -14.27 -2.93
CA ALA A 304 29.73 -12.96 -3.02
C ALA A 304 28.20 -13.05 -3.09
N VAL A 305 27.69 -14.18 -3.60
CA VAL A 305 26.27 -14.54 -3.57
C VAL A 305 26.11 -15.94 -2.94
N PRO A 306 25.01 -16.20 -2.20
CA PRO A 306 24.77 -17.51 -1.61
C PRO A 306 24.57 -18.60 -2.68
N THR A 307 24.87 -19.86 -2.32
CA THR A 307 24.59 -21.04 -3.13
C THR A 307 23.08 -21.17 -3.41
N HIS A 308 22.74 -21.65 -4.61
CA HIS A 308 21.40 -21.92 -5.20
C HIS A 308 21.10 -21.09 -6.45
N LEU A 309 22.15 -20.47 -7.02
CA LEU A 309 22.04 -19.78 -8.27
C LEU A 309 21.95 -20.78 -9.43
N ARG A 310 21.00 -20.57 -10.32
CA ARG A 310 20.89 -21.30 -11.59
C ARG A 310 21.25 -20.37 -12.73
N VAL A 311 22.13 -20.81 -13.60
CA VAL A 311 22.60 -20.03 -14.74
C VAL A 311 22.05 -20.64 -16.02
N LEU A 312 21.22 -19.87 -16.72
CA LEU A 312 20.56 -20.30 -17.95
C LEU A 312 21.13 -19.58 -19.14
N ARG A 313 21.69 -20.33 -20.09
CA ARG A 313 22.03 -19.79 -21.40
C ARG A 313 20.76 -19.71 -22.26
N SER A 314 20.33 -18.50 -22.56
CA SER A 314 19.22 -18.26 -23.49
C SER A 314 19.76 -18.10 -24.90
N THR A 315 19.55 -19.10 -25.75
CA THR A 315 19.89 -19.02 -27.18
C THR A 315 18.95 -18.09 -27.95
N GLU A 316 17.74 -17.89 -27.44
CA GLU A 316 16.75 -16.95 -28.01
C GLU A 316 17.03 -15.49 -27.66
N ALA A 317 17.85 -15.22 -26.63
CA ALA A 317 18.24 -13.88 -26.23
C ALA A 317 19.11 -13.12 -27.26
N GLU A 318 19.52 -13.77 -28.33
CA GLU A 318 20.15 -13.11 -29.48
C GLU A 318 19.17 -12.26 -30.29
N SER A 319 17.87 -12.56 -30.23
CA SER A 319 16.84 -11.71 -30.80
C SER A 319 16.63 -10.46 -29.95
N ARG A 320 16.62 -9.29 -30.57
CA ARG A 320 16.66 -7.97 -29.90
C ARG A 320 15.48 -7.68 -28.97
N ASN A 321 14.39 -8.44 -29.03
CA ASN A 321 13.15 -8.20 -28.30
C ASN A 321 12.43 -9.50 -27.92
N ILE A 322 12.95 -10.23 -26.92
CA ILE A 322 12.18 -11.34 -26.35
C ILE A 322 11.12 -10.75 -25.41
N PRO A 323 9.85 -11.11 -25.55
CA PRO A 323 8.81 -10.73 -24.58
C PRO A 323 9.17 -11.20 -23.17
N ILE A 324 8.87 -10.38 -22.17
CA ILE A 324 9.14 -10.72 -20.75
C ILE A 324 8.50 -12.06 -20.37
N ARG A 325 7.29 -12.32 -20.87
CA ARG A 325 6.61 -13.61 -20.70
C ARG A 325 7.50 -14.80 -21.09
N ASP A 326 8.10 -14.74 -22.29
CA ASP A 326 8.89 -15.86 -22.79
C ASP A 326 10.17 -16.07 -21.98
N LEU A 327 10.77 -15.00 -21.46
CA LEU A 327 11.87 -15.08 -20.51
C LEU A 327 11.44 -15.77 -19.21
N MET A 328 10.27 -15.44 -18.68
CA MET A 328 9.73 -16.05 -17.46
C MET A 328 9.36 -17.52 -17.70
N THR A 329 8.73 -17.83 -18.82
CA THR A 329 8.37 -19.22 -19.19
C THR A 329 9.63 -20.07 -19.38
N HIS A 330 10.64 -19.56 -20.09
CA HIS A 330 11.90 -20.26 -20.29
C HIS A 330 12.64 -20.54 -18.97
N ALA A 331 12.60 -19.60 -18.03
CA ALA A 331 13.19 -19.82 -16.70
C ALA A 331 12.43 -20.90 -15.88
N GLY A 332 11.10 -20.95 -15.98
CA GLY A 332 10.29 -21.99 -15.35
C GLY A 332 10.52 -23.38 -15.95
N GLU A 333 10.61 -23.48 -17.27
CA GLU A 333 10.97 -24.74 -17.97
C GLU A 333 12.40 -25.20 -17.61
N TYR A 334 13.33 -24.26 -17.52
CA TYR A 334 14.69 -24.57 -17.06
C TYR A 334 14.69 -25.07 -15.62
N PHE A 335 13.95 -24.44 -14.73
CA PHE A 335 13.80 -24.89 -13.36
C PHE A 335 13.26 -26.32 -13.32
N PHE A 336 12.21 -26.64 -14.12
CA PHE A 336 11.68 -27.99 -14.23
C PHE A 336 12.75 -28.99 -14.71
N SER A 337 13.53 -28.63 -15.72
CA SER A 337 14.61 -29.50 -16.23
C SER A 337 15.66 -29.88 -15.19
N GLN A 338 15.83 -29.02 -14.18
CA GLN A 338 16.83 -29.19 -13.11
C GLN A 338 16.28 -29.81 -11.83
N SER A 339 15.00 -29.66 -11.56
CA SER A 339 14.34 -30.08 -10.30
C SER A 339 13.33 -31.22 -10.47
N GLY A 340 12.84 -31.46 -11.69
CA GLY A 340 11.75 -32.39 -11.98
C GLY A 340 10.37 -31.87 -11.61
N GLU A 341 10.24 -30.61 -11.15
CA GLU A 341 8.99 -30.01 -10.72
C GLU A 341 8.85 -28.59 -11.29
N TYR A 342 7.65 -28.22 -11.70
CA TYR A 342 7.37 -26.87 -12.14
C TYR A 342 7.34 -25.88 -10.96
N PRO A 343 7.71 -24.61 -11.18
CA PRO A 343 7.51 -23.58 -10.16
C PRO A 343 6.00 -23.31 -9.97
N ASP A 344 5.63 -22.85 -8.78
CA ASP A 344 4.26 -22.33 -8.53
C ASP A 344 4.09 -20.94 -9.16
N ALA A 345 5.09 -20.08 -9.02
CA ALA A 345 5.12 -18.75 -9.61
C ALA A 345 6.53 -18.36 -10.08
N VAL A 346 6.58 -17.45 -11.05
CA VAL A 346 7.84 -16.89 -11.56
C VAL A 346 7.81 -15.38 -11.44
N ALA A 347 8.92 -14.79 -10.97
CA ALA A 347 9.10 -13.34 -10.92
C ALA A 347 10.21 -12.89 -11.86
N PHE A 348 9.90 -11.97 -12.77
CA PHE A 348 10.87 -11.17 -13.51
C PHE A 348 11.44 -10.09 -12.58
N LEU A 349 12.76 -9.98 -12.52
CA LEU A 349 13.48 -8.97 -11.74
C LEU A 349 14.46 -8.20 -12.64
N SER A 350 14.23 -6.90 -12.79
CA SER A 350 15.12 -6.04 -13.59
C SER A 350 16.48 -5.84 -12.91
N ILE A 351 17.57 -5.95 -13.67
CA ILE A 351 18.91 -5.60 -13.22
C ILE A 351 19.07 -4.09 -12.98
N HIS A 352 18.24 -3.28 -13.63
CA HIS A 352 18.30 -1.81 -13.57
C HIS A 352 17.68 -1.24 -12.30
N ALA A 353 16.92 -2.03 -11.52
CA ALA A 353 16.20 -1.60 -10.31
C ALA A 353 17.11 -1.71 -9.07
N VAL A 354 18.03 -0.76 -8.92
CA VAL A 354 19.11 -0.82 -7.91
C VAL A 354 18.62 -0.59 -6.47
N TYR A 355 17.47 0.06 -6.29
CA TYR A 355 16.86 0.31 -4.98
C TYR A 355 15.78 -0.71 -4.61
N ARG A 356 15.47 -1.66 -5.50
CA ARG A 356 14.60 -2.79 -5.14
C ARG A 356 15.20 -3.58 -3.99
N SER A 357 14.41 -3.81 -2.95
CA SER A 357 14.77 -4.64 -1.79
C SER A 357 14.13 -6.02 -1.84
N GLU A 358 14.57 -6.92 -0.98
CA GLU A 358 13.94 -8.23 -0.77
C GLU A 358 12.50 -8.11 -0.27
N SER A 359 12.17 -7.03 0.49
CA SER A 359 10.81 -6.80 0.96
C SER A 359 9.83 -6.55 -0.20
N HIS A 360 10.24 -5.83 -1.25
CA HIS A 360 9.42 -5.63 -2.45
C HIS A 360 9.14 -6.95 -3.19
N ILE A 361 10.14 -7.85 -3.24
CA ILE A 361 9.96 -9.18 -3.85
C ILE A 361 9.01 -10.04 -3.00
N ASN A 362 9.20 -10.04 -1.68
CA ASN A 362 8.33 -10.75 -0.75
C ASN A 362 6.90 -10.25 -0.85
N GLU A 363 6.71 -8.93 -0.92
CA GLU A 363 5.39 -8.31 -1.07
C GLU A 363 4.73 -8.74 -2.37
N ALA A 364 5.45 -8.79 -3.49
CA ALA A 364 4.89 -9.21 -4.78
C ALA A 364 4.28 -10.63 -4.70
N PHE A 365 4.96 -11.59 -4.10
CA PHE A 365 4.42 -12.94 -3.91
C PHE A 365 3.32 -13.00 -2.85
N ASN A 366 3.41 -12.21 -1.78
CA ASN A 366 2.36 -12.12 -0.77
C ASN A 366 1.07 -11.50 -1.35
N VAL A 367 1.20 -10.42 -2.13
CA VAL A 367 0.07 -9.79 -2.83
C VAL A 367 -0.56 -10.77 -3.83
N LEU A 368 0.26 -11.45 -4.65
CA LEU A 368 -0.20 -12.46 -5.62
C LEU A 368 -1.10 -13.49 -4.94
N ARG A 369 -0.69 -13.97 -3.76
CA ARG A 369 -1.43 -14.98 -2.99
C ARG A 369 -2.67 -14.41 -2.30
N VAL A 370 -2.54 -13.29 -1.58
CA VAL A 370 -3.61 -12.72 -0.75
C VAL A 370 -4.76 -12.18 -1.59
N THR A 371 -4.45 -11.60 -2.74
CA THR A 371 -5.44 -10.97 -3.60
C THR A 371 -6.02 -11.94 -4.63
N GLU A 372 -5.50 -13.17 -4.69
CA GLU A 372 -5.87 -14.16 -5.72
C GLU A 372 -5.79 -13.57 -7.14
N SER A 373 -4.72 -12.81 -7.38
CA SER A 373 -4.48 -12.20 -8.69
C SER A 373 -3.68 -13.14 -9.57
N ASP A 374 -3.82 -12.97 -10.88
CA ASP A 374 -3.08 -13.74 -11.86
C ASP A 374 -1.64 -13.27 -11.97
N THR A 375 -1.46 -11.95 -11.86
CA THR A 375 -0.16 -11.29 -11.99
C THR A 375 -0.06 -10.09 -11.05
N VAL A 376 1.13 -9.83 -10.56
CA VAL A 376 1.49 -8.65 -9.76
C VAL A 376 2.58 -7.87 -10.48
N VAL A 377 2.43 -6.56 -10.57
CA VAL A 377 3.42 -5.66 -11.13
C VAL A 377 3.88 -4.62 -10.12
N SER A 378 5.13 -4.20 -10.18
CA SER A 378 5.60 -3.08 -9.39
C SER A 378 5.27 -1.75 -10.07
N VAL A 379 4.73 -0.81 -9.31
CA VAL A 379 4.26 0.47 -9.83
C VAL A 379 4.72 1.64 -8.96
N LYS A 380 4.65 2.82 -9.55
CA LYS A 380 4.73 4.11 -8.86
C LYS A 380 3.41 4.85 -9.06
N GLU A 381 2.83 5.41 -8.00
CA GLU A 381 1.67 6.31 -8.11
C GLU A 381 2.06 7.57 -8.88
N GLU A 382 1.19 8.01 -9.79
CA GLU A 382 1.36 9.20 -10.61
C GLU A 382 0.07 10.02 -10.62
N ARG A 383 0.17 11.31 -10.33
CA ARG A 383 -0.95 12.25 -10.37
C ARG A 383 -0.73 13.40 -11.35
N ASP A 384 0.47 13.48 -11.92
CA ASP A 384 0.78 14.50 -12.91
C ASP A 384 -0.07 14.31 -14.17
N PRO A 385 -0.47 15.38 -14.85
CA PRO A 385 -1.20 15.29 -16.10
C PRO A 385 -0.42 14.49 -17.13
N MET A 386 -1.03 13.44 -17.65
CA MET A 386 -0.46 12.59 -18.69
C MET A 386 -1.29 12.74 -19.98
N PHE A 387 -0.61 12.84 -21.12
CA PHE A 387 -1.24 13.01 -22.42
C PHE A 387 -0.88 11.87 -23.34
N VAL A 388 -1.83 11.50 -24.18
CA VAL A 388 -1.64 10.65 -25.37
C VAL A 388 -1.81 11.50 -26.61
N TYR A 389 -1.11 11.17 -27.68
CA TYR A 389 -1.30 11.82 -28.96
C TYR A 389 -2.46 11.12 -29.68
N GLY A 390 -3.61 11.77 -29.72
CA GLY A 390 -4.80 11.32 -30.41
C GLY A 390 -4.92 11.90 -31.82
N GLU A 391 -6.09 11.72 -32.46
CA GLU A 391 -6.33 12.16 -33.84
C GLU A 391 -6.30 13.68 -33.99
N GLU A 392 -6.73 14.43 -32.99
CA GLU A 392 -6.81 15.91 -33.02
C GLU A 392 -5.69 16.61 -32.24
N GLY A 393 -4.71 15.85 -31.70
CA GLY A 393 -3.60 16.39 -30.91
C GLY A 393 -3.42 15.69 -29.56
N LEU A 394 -2.98 16.43 -28.54
CA LEU A 394 -2.78 15.88 -27.20
C LEU A 394 -4.11 15.75 -26.45
N GLU A 395 -4.39 14.54 -25.99
CA GLU A 395 -5.56 14.19 -25.17
C GLU A 395 -5.09 13.80 -23.76
N LEU A 396 -5.79 14.30 -22.73
CA LEU A 396 -5.49 14.01 -21.34
C LEU A 396 -5.88 12.56 -21.01
N VAL A 397 -4.91 11.77 -20.48
CA VAL A 397 -5.12 10.35 -20.11
C VAL A 397 -5.82 10.22 -18.77
N ASN A 398 -5.39 11.01 -17.76
CA ASN A 398 -6.04 10.95 -16.47
C ASN A 398 -7.39 11.68 -16.52
N PRO A 399 -8.47 11.06 -16.01
CA PRO A 399 -9.74 11.74 -15.84
C PRO A 399 -9.59 13.02 -15.00
N GLY A 400 -10.35 14.04 -15.38
CA GLY A 400 -10.30 15.37 -14.79
C GLY A 400 -9.84 16.42 -15.81
N ARG A 401 -9.92 17.68 -15.43
CA ARG A 401 -9.44 18.78 -16.25
C ARG A 401 -7.97 19.06 -15.95
N PHE A 402 -7.25 19.60 -16.92
CA PHE A 402 -5.85 19.99 -16.72
C PHE A 402 -5.67 21.02 -15.60
N ASP A 403 -6.64 21.90 -15.43
CA ASP A 403 -6.70 22.95 -14.42
C ASP A 403 -7.28 22.49 -13.07
N ASP A 404 -7.73 21.21 -12.96
CA ASP A 404 -8.16 20.65 -11.69
C ASP A 404 -7.02 20.62 -10.67
N LEU A 405 -7.40 20.76 -9.39
CA LEU A 405 -6.45 20.63 -8.30
C LEU A 405 -5.79 19.23 -8.32
N THR A 406 -4.55 19.14 -7.86
CA THR A 406 -3.78 17.89 -7.91
C THR A 406 -4.51 16.69 -7.29
N TYR A 407 -5.28 16.93 -6.23
CA TYR A 407 -6.04 15.87 -5.54
C TYR A 407 -7.41 15.56 -6.18
N ASP A 408 -7.87 16.37 -7.12
CA ASP A 408 -9.09 16.08 -7.90
C ASP A 408 -8.81 15.13 -9.07
N ARG A 409 -7.54 14.96 -9.42
CA ARG A 409 -7.11 14.07 -10.49
C ARG A 409 -7.10 12.63 -10.01
N GLU A 410 -7.57 11.73 -10.86
CA GLU A 410 -7.51 10.30 -10.58
C GLU A 410 -6.06 9.82 -10.47
N ARG A 411 -5.82 8.86 -9.56
CA ARG A 411 -4.51 8.22 -9.41
C ARG A 411 -4.26 7.31 -10.59
N LEU A 412 -3.14 7.49 -11.24
CA LEU A 412 -2.59 6.54 -12.19
C LEU A 412 -1.44 5.76 -11.56
N TYR A 413 -1.24 4.55 -12.04
CA TYR A 413 -0.15 3.69 -11.57
C TYR A 413 0.75 3.37 -12.75
N ARG A 414 1.94 3.96 -12.76
CA ARG A 414 2.94 3.71 -13.79
C ARG A 414 3.78 2.49 -13.45
N PHE A 415 3.79 1.48 -14.34
CA PHE A 415 4.73 0.37 -14.24
C PHE A 415 6.17 0.90 -14.20
N ASN A 416 6.91 0.55 -13.14
CA ASN A 416 8.27 1.03 -12.94
C ASN A 416 9.36 0.07 -13.45
N GLY A 417 8.98 -1.08 -14.02
CA GLY A 417 9.91 -2.03 -14.63
C GLY A 417 10.72 -2.87 -13.65
N SER A 418 10.45 -2.82 -12.34
CA SER A 418 11.26 -3.49 -11.33
C SER A 418 10.91 -4.97 -11.13
N ILE A 419 9.60 -5.28 -10.98
CA ILE A 419 9.10 -6.62 -10.67
C ILE A 419 7.85 -6.91 -11.50
N ILE A 420 7.76 -8.13 -12.04
CA ILE A 420 6.53 -8.76 -12.49
C ILE A 420 6.52 -10.17 -11.91
N ALA A 421 5.50 -10.53 -11.14
CA ALA A 421 5.33 -11.87 -10.61
C ALA A 421 4.01 -12.46 -11.12
N SER A 422 4.03 -13.68 -11.62
CA SER A 422 2.85 -14.36 -12.17
C SER A 422 2.83 -15.84 -11.79
N TRP A 423 1.64 -16.39 -11.61
CA TRP A 423 1.48 -17.82 -11.43
C TRP A 423 1.94 -18.58 -12.67
N TRP A 424 2.51 -19.77 -12.44
CA TRP A 424 3.00 -20.62 -13.54
C TRP A 424 1.90 -21.01 -14.52
N ASP A 425 0.72 -21.28 -14.03
CA ASP A 425 -0.41 -21.66 -14.88
C ASP A 425 -0.89 -20.53 -15.80
N VAL A 426 -0.75 -19.27 -15.38
CA VAL A 426 -1.03 -18.09 -16.23
C VAL A 426 0.00 -17.99 -17.36
N LEU A 427 1.28 -18.16 -17.03
CA LEU A 427 2.37 -18.10 -18.02
C LEU A 427 2.25 -19.23 -19.06
N LYS A 428 1.85 -20.44 -18.65
CA LYS A 428 1.61 -21.58 -19.56
C LYS A 428 0.49 -21.33 -20.57
N GLN A 429 -0.49 -20.53 -20.22
CA GLN A 429 -1.59 -20.14 -21.12
C GLN A 429 -1.17 -19.07 -22.14
N HIS A 430 0.09 -18.76 -22.23
CA HIS A 430 0.67 -17.75 -23.12
C HIS A 430 0.24 -16.30 -22.79
N HIS A 431 -0.11 -16.02 -21.54
CA HIS A 431 -0.40 -14.68 -21.05
C HIS A 431 0.72 -14.20 -20.11
N LEU A 432 1.17 -12.95 -20.26
CA LEU A 432 2.00 -12.29 -19.24
C LEU A 432 1.11 -11.78 -18.12
N PHE A 433 -0.03 -11.23 -18.50
CA PHE A 433 -1.07 -10.73 -17.61
C PHE A 433 -2.29 -11.61 -17.77
N GLY A 434 -2.83 -12.15 -16.68
CA GLY A 434 -4.12 -12.78 -16.66
C GLY A 434 -5.26 -11.74 -16.65
N GLU A 435 -6.44 -12.15 -16.24
CA GLU A 435 -7.60 -11.25 -16.14
C GLU A 435 -7.46 -10.27 -14.96
N LYS A 436 -6.72 -10.67 -13.91
CA LYS A 436 -6.64 -9.96 -12.64
C LYS A 436 -5.21 -9.56 -12.30
N ILE A 437 -4.93 -8.27 -12.41
CA ILE A 437 -3.62 -7.71 -12.14
C ILE A 437 -3.64 -6.96 -10.81
N ALA A 438 -2.75 -7.34 -9.88
CA ALA A 438 -2.47 -6.57 -8.68
C ALA A 438 -1.14 -5.84 -8.79
N PHE A 439 -0.81 -5.06 -7.78
CA PHE A 439 0.42 -4.28 -7.79
C PHE A 439 1.11 -4.21 -6.43
N VAL A 440 2.41 -3.97 -6.48
CA VAL A 440 3.24 -3.49 -5.38
C VAL A 440 3.59 -2.03 -5.68
N GLU A 441 3.17 -1.14 -4.82
CA GLU A 441 3.54 0.27 -4.91
C GLU A 441 4.94 0.47 -4.32
N MET A 442 5.79 1.12 -5.09
CA MET A 442 7.15 1.47 -4.68
C MET A 442 7.28 2.99 -4.63
N SER A 443 8.10 3.49 -3.71
CA SER A 443 8.42 4.92 -3.62
C SER A 443 9.01 5.45 -4.93
N ALA A 444 9.04 6.76 -5.10
CA ALA A 444 9.66 7.38 -6.27
C ALA A 444 11.16 7.01 -6.37
N GLU A 445 11.83 6.89 -5.23
CA GLU A 445 13.23 6.51 -5.14
C GLU A 445 13.43 5.03 -5.50
N ASP A 446 12.69 4.12 -4.87
CA ASP A 446 12.77 2.68 -5.13
C ASP A 446 12.38 2.32 -6.57
N SER A 447 11.59 3.17 -7.21
CA SER A 447 11.15 3.03 -8.61
C SER A 447 12.21 3.50 -9.63
N MET A 448 13.36 4.05 -9.18
CA MET A 448 14.39 4.52 -10.09
C MET A 448 15.04 3.36 -10.86
N GLN A 449 15.12 3.52 -12.19
CA GLN A 449 15.78 2.57 -13.08
C GLN A 449 17.10 3.15 -13.63
N ILE A 450 18.19 2.42 -13.48
CA ILE A 450 19.51 2.81 -14.00
C ILE A 450 19.64 2.37 -15.47
N THR A 451 19.09 3.14 -16.36
CA THR A 451 19.09 2.85 -17.81
C THR A 451 20.19 3.59 -18.59
N LYS A 452 20.96 4.45 -17.94
CA LYS A 452 22.03 5.26 -18.53
C LYS A 452 23.18 5.43 -17.52
N PRO A 453 24.44 5.59 -17.99
CA PRO A 453 25.59 5.85 -17.10
C PRO A 453 25.42 7.09 -16.20
N SER A 454 24.76 8.13 -16.71
CA SER A 454 24.49 9.36 -15.94
C SER A 454 23.59 9.11 -14.75
N LEU A 455 22.58 8.22 -14.87
CA LEU A 455 21.70 7.87 -13.77
C LEU A 455 22.42 7.05 -12.71
N LEU A 456 23.38 6.20 -13.09
CA LEU A 456 24.22 5.48 -12.15
C LEU A 456 25.01 6.44 -11.26
N LYS A 457 25.57 7.50 -11.85
CA LYS A 457 26.33 8.52 -11.15
C LYS A 457 25.45 9.27 -10.12
N VAL A 458 24.28 9.74 -10.55
CA VAL A 458 23.32 10.42 -9.67
C VAL A 458 22.83 9.50 -8.53
N ALA A 459 22.57 8.24 -8.82
CA ALA A 459 22.14 7.28 -7.83
C ALA A 459 23.25 7.00 -6.79
N SER A 460 24.50 6.88 -7.21
CA SER A 460 25.64 6.67 -6.32
C SER A 460 25.87 7.85 -5.35
N GLU A 461 25.67 9.08 -5.82
CA GLU A 461 25.78 10.30 -4.99
C GLU A 461 24.69 10.40 -3.91
N LYS A 462 23.51 9.83 -4.14
CA LYS A 462 22.42 9.78 -3.15
C LYS A 462 22.56 8.68 -2.10
N SER A 463 23.42 7.69 -2.35
CA SER A 463 23.64 6.56 -1.45
C SER A 463 24.75 6.81 -0.42
N LEU A 464 25.43 7.96 -0.51
CA LEU A 464 26.42 8.49 0.44
C LEU A 464 25.76 9.46 1.42
#